data_29c6ade479a86d8c372fd69c51c9b91e
#
_entry.id   29c6ade479a86d8c372fd69c51c9b91e
#
_cell.length_a   1.000
_cell.length_b   1.000
_cell.length_c   1.000
_cell.angle_alpha   90.00
_cell.angle_beta   90.00
_cell.angle_gamma   90.00
#
_symmetry.space_group_name_H-M   'P 1'
#
loop_
_entity.id
_entity.type
_entity.pdbx_description
1 polymer ?
#
loop_
_entity_poly.entity_id
_entity_poly.type
_entity_poly.pdbx_seq_one_letter_code
_entity_poly.pdbx_strand_id
1 'polypeptide(L)'
;MRSLVTEEVGDAKVAGNPLIEVEHLSRVIGSRLQKTVILDDVTFSIPAQSLFAINGPSGSGKSTVLNMLTGIDRPSSGRILFAGQELRRMSENALARWRGQHVGIVFQFFQLVPTLTALENVLLALELGGGGKLRRRDWRERAMDCLEIAMVKDRAHRLPGALSGGEQQRVAIARALANNPPIIIADEPTGNLDSRTAYQVFDTMAGLTRQGKTVIYVTHDKDMAARASARIDLLDGHVVDQHMANAIVVEPQPVMEVHS
;
A
#
# COMPACT_ATOMS: atom_id res chain seq x y z
N MET A 1 33.94 12.97 41.35
CA MET A 1 33.96 13.37 39.94
C MET A 1 33.90 12.12 39.11
N ARG A 2 32.72 11.74 38.67
CA ARG A 2 32.51 10.68 37.66
C ARG A 2 31.73 11.29 36.49
N SER A 3 32.41 11.36 35.39
CA SER A 3 31.93 11.83 34.08
C SER A 3 30.81 10.90 33.59
N LEU A 4 29.65 11.46 33.32
CA LEU A 4 28.56 10.79 32.60
C LEU A 4 28.91 10.86 31.12
N VAL A 5 29.22 9.71 30.55
CA VAL A 5 29.32 9.52 29.09
C VAL A 5 27.90 9.39 28.56
N THR A 6 27.45 10.38 27.85
CA THR A 6 26.25 10.29 26.98
C THR A 6 26.61 9.44 25.78
N GLU A 7 26.07 8.21 25.72
CA GLU A 7 26.09 7.42 24.48
C GLU A 7 25.19 8.10 23.45
N GLU A 8 25.80 8.64 22.43
CA GLU A 8 25.12 9.01 21.17
C GLU A 8 24.58 7.72 20.53
N VAL A 9 23.25 7.64 20.43
CA VAL A 9 22.58 6.62 19.62
C VAL A 9 22.92 6.94 18.16
N GLY A 10 23.86 6.18 17.61
CA GLY A 10 24.29 6.33 16.23
C GLY A 10 23.14 6.04 15.25
N ASP A 11 22.90 6.99 14.34
CA ASP A 11 22.08 6.84 13.16
C ASP A 11 22.53 5.63 12.34
N ALA A 12 21.83 4.52 12.48
CA ALA A 12 22.00 3.36 11.59
C ALA A 12 21.46 3.75 10.22
N LYS A 13 22.31 4.16 9.30
CA LYS A 13 22.01 4.31 7.89
C LYS A 13 21.48 2.97 7.37
N VAL A 14 20.16 2.89 7.16
CA VAL A 14 19.49 1.79 6.44
C VAL A 14 20.03 1.76 5.02
N ALA A 15 20.60 0.65 4.60
CA ALA A 15 21.15 0.44 3.28
C ALA A 15 20.04 0.43 2.23
N GLY A 16 20.01 1.44 1.35
CA GLY A 16 19.08 1.62 0.24
C GLY A 16 18.25 2.90 0.41
N ASN A 17 18.15 3.71 -0.65
CA ASN A 17 17.24 4.87 -0.63
C ASN A 17 15.80 4.40 -0.41
N PRO A 18 15.03 5.01 0.50
CA PRO A 18 13.63 4.67 0.70
C PRO A 18 12.83 4.90 -0.60
N LEU A 19 11.78 4.08 -0.81
CA LEU A 19 10.89 4.26 -1.96
C LEU A 19 10.00 5.49 -1.77
N ILE A 20 9.55 5.71 -0.53
CA ILE A 20 8.74 6.87 -0.17
C ILE A 20 9.37 7.55 1.05
N GLU A 21 9.48 8.86 0.98
CA GLU A 21 9.89 9.72 2.08
C GLU A 21 8.76 10.71 2.39
N VAL A 22 8.37 10.79 3.63
CA VAL A 22 7.36 11.70 4.15
C VAL A 22 8.07 12.63 5.12
N GLU A 23 8.03 13.93 4.85
CA GLU A 23 8.75 14.92 5.61
C GLU A 23 7.82 16.06 6.09
N HIS A 24 7.75 16.23 7.41
CA HIS A 24 7.01 17.29 8.07
C HIS A 24 5.56 17.44 7.57
N LEU A 25 4.90 16.29 7.30
CA LEU A 25 3.58 16.24 6.69
C LEU A 25 2.52 16.68 7.68
N SER A 26 1.78 17.73 7.35
CA SER A 26 0.64 18.18 8.14
C SER A 26 -0.61 18.33 7.31
N ARG A 27 -1.76 18.07 7.91
CA ARG A 27 -3.08 18.26 7.30
C ARG A 27 -4.02 18.97 8.25
N VAL A 28 -4.46 20.14 7.82
CA VAL A 28 -5.44 20.97 8.51
C VAL A 28 -6.65 21.11 7.61
N ILE A 29 -7.85 20.85 8.14
CA ILE A 29 -9.13 21.04 7.47
C ILE A 29 -9.96 22.08 8.22
N GLY A 30 -10.94 22.65 7.53
CA GLY A 30 -11.86 23.62 8.13
C GLY A 30 -11.74 25.02 7.55
N SER A 31 -12.47 25.97 8.16
CA SER A 31 -12.54 27.39 7.77
C SER A 31 -11.60 28.25 8.62
N ARG A 32 -11.55 29.57 8.30
CA ARG A 32 -10.80 30.53 9.13
C ARG A 32 -11.23 30.58 10.60
N LEU A 33 -12.48 30.20 10.90
CA LEU A 33 -13.07 30.27 12.24
C LEU A 33 -12.91 28.96 13.03
N GLN A 34 -12.78 27.82 12.34
CA GLN A 34 -12.65 26.52 13.01
C GLN A 34 -11.70 25.64 12.18
N LYS A 35 -10.53 25.40 12.71
CA LYS A 35 -9.51 24.54 12.12
C LYS A 35 -9.40 23.26 12.93
N THR A 36 -9.38 22.13 12.23
CA THR A 36 -9.09 20.81 12.81
C THR A 36 -7.79 20.30 12.22
N VAL A 37 -6.81 20.04 13.07
CA VAL A 37 -5.56 19.39 12.69
C VAL A 37 -5.81 17.89 12.65
N ILE A 38 -5.58 17.27 11.50
CA ILE A 38 -5.73 15.83 11.31
C ILE A 38 -4.38 15.13 11.39
N LEU A 39 -3.34 15.75 10.83
CA LEU A 39 -1.95 15.31 10.93
C LEU A 39 -1.09 16.50 11.29
N ASP A 40 -0.13 16.30 12.15
CA ASP A 40 0.78 17.32 12.63
C ASP A 40 2.22 16.83 12.64
N ASP A 41 3.04 17.41 11.77
CA ASP A 41 4.49 17.18 11.65
C ASP A 41 4.91 15.70 11.51
N VAL A 42 4.18 14.93 10.69
CA VAL A 42 4.42 13.50 10.49
C VAL A 42 5.63 13.30 9.57
N THR A 43 6.64 12.56 10.05
CA THR A 43 7.87 12.24 9.31
C THR A 43 8.16 10.76 9.43
N PHE A 44 8.31 10.06 8.29
CA PHE A 44 8.72 8.65 8.22
C PHE A 44 9.17 8.29 6.81
N SER A 45 9.76 7.10 6.67
CA SER A 45 10.14 6.56 5.36
C SER A 45 9.64 5.14 5.17
N ILE A 46 9.40 4.76 3.91
CA ILE A 46 8.92 3.43 3.52
C ILE A 46 9.97 2.78 2.62
N PRO A 47 10.59 1.67 3.06
CA PRO A 47 11.55 0.93 2.24
C PRO A 47 10.89 0.33 1.00
N ALA A 48 11.65 0.21 -0.09
CA ALA A 48 11.21 -0.57 -1.25
C ALA A 48 11.03 -2.05 -0.89
N GLN A 49 10.11 -2.73 -1.57
CA GLN A 49 9.85 -4.17 -1.43
C GLN A 49 9.52 -4.60 0.00
N SER A 50 8.94 -3.70 0.78
CA SER A 50 8.54 -3.93 2.17
C SER A 50 7.04 -4.16 2.31
N LEU A 51 6.66 -4.85 3.38
CA LEU A 51 5.31 -4.89 3.92
C LEU A 51 5.24 -3.86 5.03
N PHE A 52 4.66 -2.69 4.76
CA PHE A 52 4.64 -1.54 5.66
C PHE A 52 3.26 -1.34 6.28
N ALA A 53 3.18 -1.29 7.60
CA ALA A 53 1.94 -1.03 8.32
C ALA A 53 1.85 0.42 8.82
N ILE A 54 0.68 1.03 8.67
CA ILE A 54 0.29 2.24 9.39
C ILE A 54 -0.76 1.81 10.41
N ASN A 55 -0.34 1.69 11.66
CA ASN A 55 -1.19 1.24 12.76
C ASN A 55 -1.69 2.42 13.60
N GLY A 56 -2.80 2.24 14.29
CA GLY A 56 -3.35 3.24 15.22
C GLY A 56 -4.85 3.12 15.42
N PRO A 57 -5.43 3.77 16.44
CA PRO A 57 -6.86 3.75 16.70
C PRO A 57 -7.67 4.44 15.58
N SER A 58 -8.99 4.25 15.60
CA SER A 58 -9.88 4.99 14.70
C SER A 58 -9.73 6.49 14.96
N GLY A 59 -9.74 7.28 13.88
CA GLY A 59 -9.58 8.74 13.96
C GLY A 59 -8.13 9.26 14.09
N SER A 60 -7.11 8.41 14.19
CA SER A 60 -5.72 8.84 14.33
C SER A 60 -5.09 9.47 13.06
N GLY A 61 -5.80 9.51 11.92
CA GLY A 61 -5.32 10.12 10.69
C GLY A 61 -4.79 9.12 9.64
N LYS A 62 -4.87 7.81 9.85
CA LYS A 62 -4.34 6.75 8.95
C LYS A 62 -4.83 6.86 7.51
N SER A 63 -6.15 6.92 7.29
CA SER A 63 -6.72 7.06 5.95
C SER A 63 -6.35 8.38 5.29
N THR A 64 -6.11 9.43 6.10
CA THR A 64 -5.60 10.72 5.60
C THR A 64 -4.17 10.57 5.08
N VAL A 65 -3.30 9.87 5.80
CA VAL A 65 -1.95 9.54 5.31
C VAL A 65 -2.03 8.74 4.00
N LEU A 66 -2.88 7.68 3.94
CA LEU A 66 -3.06 6.91 2.70
C LEU A 66 -3.50 7.78 1.52
N ASN A 67 -4.48 8.65 1.72
CA ASN A 67 -4.97 9.54 0.67
C ASN A 67 -3.88 10.48 0.15
N MET A 68 -2.95 10.91 0.99
CA MET A 68 -1.81 11.71 0.56
C MET A 68 -0.74 10.87 -0.15
N LEU A 69 -0.46 9.66 0.33
CA LEU A 69 0.47 8.74 -0.33
C LEU A 69 -0.02 8.32 -1.72
N THR A 70 -1.34 8.23 -1.91
CA THR A 70 -1.96 7.97 -3.22
C THR A 70 -2.07 9.22 -4.11
N GLY A 71 -1.80 10.40 -3.56
CA GLY A 71 -2.03 11.66 -4.26
C GLY A 71 -3.51 11.98 -4.51
N ILE A 72 -4.45 11.39 -3.75
CA ILE A 72 -5.87 11.74 -3.77
C ILE A 72 -6.08 13.05 -3.00
N ASP A 73 -5.37 13.23 -1.89
CA ASP A 73 -5.39 14.46 -1.10
C ASP A 73 -4.00 15.12 -1.08
N ARG A 74 -3.97 16.43 -0.79
CA ARG A 74 -2.74 17.21 -0.70
C ARG A 74 -2.47 17.65 0.72
N PRO A 75 -1.21 17.59 1.18
CA PRO A 75 -0.85 18.11 2.49
C PRO A 75 -1.04 19.63 2.57
N SER A 76 -1.36 20.12 3.76
CA SER A 76 -1.36 21.57 4.07
C SER A 76 0.07 22.10 4.11
N SER A 77 1.02 21.33 4.68
CA SER A 77 2.46 21.59 4.70
C SER A 77 3.25 20.29 4.64
N GLY A 78 4.57 20.37 4.47
CA GLY A 78 5.45 19.23 4.28
C GLY A 78 5.45 18.69 2.85
N ARG A 79 6.11 17.54 2.64
CA ARG A 79 6.25 16.96 1.30
C ARG A 79 6.28 15.43 1.35
N ILE A 80 5.93 14.84 0.22
CA ILE A 80 6.03 13.40 -0.04
C ILE A 80 6.89 13.24 -1.29
N LEU A 81 7.96 12.47 -1.15
CA LEU A 81 8.85 12.10 -2.23
C LEU A 81 8.61 10.62 -2.57
N PHE A 82 8.41 10.33 -3.84
CA PHE A 82 8.35 8.98 -4.37
C PHE A 82 9.57 8.77 -5.28
N ALA A 83 10.47 7.86 -4.91
CA ALA A 83 11.75 7.65 -5.59
C ALA A 83 12.48 9.00 -5.89
N GLY A 84 12.50 9.90 -4.92
CA GLY A 84 13.06 11.24 -5.02
C GLY A 84 12.22 12.29 -5.74
N GLN A 85 11.08 11.92 -6.33
CA GLN A 85 10.18 12.84 -7.02
C GLN A 85 9.09 13.38 -6.08
N GLU A 86 9.00 14.70 -5.94
CA GLU A 86 8.00 15.35 -5.09
C GLU A 86 6.61 15.36 -5.74
N LEU A 87 5.64 14.65 -5.12
CA LEU A 87 4.27 14.54 -5.64
C LEU A 87 3.52 15.88 -5.64
N ARG A 88 3.77 16.75 -4.66
CA ARG A 88 3.08 18.03 -4.52
C ARG A 88 3.29 18.96 -5.72
N ARG A 89 4.40 18.81 -6.45
CA ARG A 89 4.72 19.65 -7.62
C ARG A 89 3.98 19.25 -8.89
N MET A 90 3.28 18.12 -8.87
CA MET A 90 2.53 17.63 -10.03
C MET A 90 1.20 18.37 -10.16
N SER A 91 0.78 18.65 -11.41
CA SER A 91 -0.58 19.07 -11.72
C SER A 91 -1.56 17.91 -11.46
N GLU A 92 -2.87 18.20 -11.30
CA GLU A 92 -3.89 17.16 -11.06
C GLU A 92 -3.87 16.07 -12.15
N ASN A 93 -3.76 16.44 -13.42
CA ASN A 93 -3.72 15.50 -14.54
C ASN A 93 -2.42 14.65 -14.53
N ALA A 94 -1.30 15.24 -14.13
CA ALA A 94 -0.03 14.51 -13.98
C ALA A 94 -0.10 13.54 -12.80
N LEU A 95 -0.68 13.97 -11.69
CA LEU A 95 -0.86 13.16 -10.49
C LEU A 95 -1.82 11.99 -10.71
N ALA A 96 -2.91 12.21 -11.46
CA ALA A 96 -3.85 11.16 -11.84
C ALA A 96 -3.17 10.08 -12.72
N ARG A 97 -2.36 10.50 -13.70
CA ARG A 97 -1.58 9.55 -14.53
C ARG A 97 -0.52 8.84 -13.74
N TRP A 98 0.21 9.54 -12.88
CA TRP A 98 1.18 8.95 -11.98
C TRP A 98 0.55 7.88 -11.09
N ARG A 99 -0.58 8.19 -10.45
CA ARG A 99 -1.35 7.24 -9.62
C ARG A 99 -1.74 6.00 -10.40
N GLY A 100 -2.31 6.15 -11.60
CA GLY A 100 -2.72 5.03 -12.46
C GLY A 100 -1.57 4.09 -12.85
N GLN A 101 -0.33 4.58 -12.85
CA GLN A 101 0.86 3.82 -13.21
C GLN A 101 1.63 3.26 -12.00
N HIS A 102 1.58 3.94 -10.85
CA HIS A 102 2.47 3.63 -9.73
C HIS A 102 1.74 3.06 -8.51
N VAL A 103 0.42 3.23 -8.40
CA VAL A 103 -0.33 2.86 -7.20
C VAL A 103 -1.51 1.97 -7.54
N GLY A 104 -1.54 0.78 -6.96
CA GLY A 104 -2.74 -0.07 -6.89
C GLY A 104 -3.43 0.14 -5.54
N ILE A 105 -4.74 0.37 -5.55
CA ILE A 105 -5.51 0.66 -4.33
C ILE A 105 -6.47 -0.48 -4.04
N VAL A 106 -6.43 -0.96 -2.79
CA VAL A 106 -7.34 -1.95 -2.22
C VAL A 106 -8.13 -1.26 -1.11
N PHE A 107 -9.45 -1.21 -1.24
CA PHE A 107 -10.35 -0.57 -0.28
C PHE A 107 -10.95 -1.56 0.71
N GLN A 108 -11.35 -1.09 1.86
CA GLN A 108 -12.01 -1.87 2.91
C GLN A 108 -13.31 -2.53 2.43
N PHE A 109 -14.12 -1.82 1.63
CA PHE A 109 -15.41 -2.30 1.09
C PHE A 109 -15.30 -2.73 -0.38
N PHE A 110 -14.18 -3.31 -0.80
CA PHE A 110 -13.89 -3.88 -2.10
C PHE A 110 -14.03 -2.92 -3.29
N GLN A 111 -15.08 -2.08 -3.32
CA GLN A 111 -15.37 -1.10 -4.38
C GLN A 111 -15.40 -1.75 -5.79
N LEU A 112 -15.94 -2.96 -5.89
CA LEU A 112 -16.17 -3.62 -7.18
C LEU A 112 -17.41 -3.04 -7.86
N VAL A 113 -17.36 -2.93 -9.19
CA VAL A 113 -18.52 -2.54 -10.00
C VAL A 113 -19.49 -3.74 -10.03
N PRO A 114 -20.70 -3.64 -9.47
CA PRO A 114 -21.55 -4.81 -9.22
C PRO A 114 -22.12 -5.46 -10.49
N THR A 115 -22.15 -4.72 -11.59
CA THR A 115 -22.63 -5.17 -12.91
C THR A 115 -21.54 -5.80 -13.78
N LEU A 116 -20.29 -5.77 -13.34
CA LEU A 116 -19.12 -6.34 -14.01
C LEU A 116 -18.69 -7.62 -13.30
N THR A 117 -18.32 -8.64 -14.06
CA THR A 117 -17.69 -9.86 -13.55
C THR A 117 -16.34 -9.56 -12.88
N ALA A 118 -15.78 -10.51 -12.15
CA ALA A 118 -14.45 -10.38 -11.56
C ALA A 118 -13.39 -10.02 -12.61
N LEU A 119 -13.39 -10.69 -13.76
CA LEU A 119 -12.50 -10.39 -14.88
C LEU A 119 -12.70 -8.98 -15.43
N GLU A 120 -13.96 -8.56 -15.64
CA GLU A 120 -14.27 -7.23 -16.16
C GLU A 120 -13.91 -6.11 -15.20
N ASN A 121 -14.00 -6.33 -13.88
CA ASN A 121 -13.51 -5.39 -12.88
C ASN A 121 -11.98 -5.17 -12.98
N VAL A 122 -11.21 -6.21 -13.32
CA VAL A 122 -9.76 -6.08 -13.54
C VAL A 122 -9.49 -5.43 -14.90
N LEU A 123 -10.23 -5.79 -15.96
CA LEU A 123 -10.11 -5.17 -17.28
C LEU A 123 -10.41 -3.67 -17.25
N LEU A 124 -11.41 -3.25 -16.47
CA LEU A 124 -11.73 -1.83 -16.28
C LEU A 124 -10.52 -1.04 -15.72
N ALA A 125 -9.78 -1.62 -14.80
CA ALA A 125 -8.58 -0.97 -14.26
C ALA A 125 -7.47 -0.81 -15.31
N LEU A 126 -7.31 -1.78 -16.20
CA LEU A 126 -6.40 -1.67 -17.36
C LEU A 126 -6.84 -0.56 -18.32
N GLU A 127 -8.14 -0.46 -18.58
CA GLU A 127 -8.71 0.56 -19.48
C GLU A 127 -8.51 1.97 -18.92
N LEU A 128 -8.84 2.19 -17.65
CA LEU A 128 -8.71 3.48 -16.98
C LEU A 128 -7.25 3.89 -16.76
N GLY A 129 -6.37 2.94 -16.47
CA GLY A 129 -4.94 3.19 -16.28
C GLY A 129 -4.11 3.19 -17.57
N GLY A 130 -4.75 2.97 -18.73
CA GLY A 130 -4.11 2.91 -20.04
C GLY A 130 -3.33 1.62 -20.31
N GLY A 131 -3.49 0.57 -19.49
CA GLY A 131 -2.87 -0.75 -19.67
C GLY A 131 -1.34 -0.77 -19.56
N GLY A 132 -0.72 0.31 -19.10
CA GLY A 132 0.72 0.44 -19.04
C GLY A 132 1.38 0.35 -20.42
N LYS A 133 2.35 -0.58 -20.58
CA LYS A 133 3.02 -0.87 -21.86
C LYS A 133 2.35 -2.00 -22.67
N LEU A 134 1.25 -2.56 -22.17
CA LEU A 134 0.58 -3.71 -22.79
C LEU A 134 -0.26 -3.29 -23.98
N ARG A 135 -0.26 -4.11 -25.03
CA ARG A 135 -1.20 -3.95 -26.13
C ARG A 135 -2.61 -4.41 -25.68
N ARG A 136 -3.65 -3.77 -26.17
CA ARG A 136 -5.05 -4.05 -25.77
C ARG A 136 -5.44 -5.53 -25.95
N ARG A 137 -4.87 -6.22 -26.93
CA ARG A 137 -5.10 -7.65 -27.15
C ARG A 137 -4.60 -8.54 -26.00
N ASP A 138 -3.59 -8.08 -25.25
CA ASP A 138 -2.93 -8.84 -24.19
C ASP A 138 -3.58 -8.57 -22.81
N TRP A 139 -4.55 -7.63 -22.72
CA TRP A 139 -5.19 -7.23 -21.47
C TRP A 139 -5.98 -8.36 -20.80
N ARG A 140 -6.65 -9.20 -21.58
CA ARG A 140 -7.41 -10.32 -21.03
C ARG A 140 -6.52 -11.35 -20.35
N GLU A 141 -5.40 -11.67 -20.97
CA GLU A 141 -4.39 -12.56 -20.40
C GLU A 141 -3.83 -11.94 -19.10
N ARG A 142 -3.40 -10.68 -19.15
CA ARG A 142 -2.94 -9.95 -17.96
C ARG A 142 -3.97 -9.92 -16.84
N ALA A 143 -5.23 -9.71 -17.15
CA ALA A 143 -6.29 -9.70 -16.13
C ALA A 143 -6.49 -11.08 -15.51
N MET A 144 -6.40 -12.16 -16.30
CA MET A 144 -6.45 -13.53 -15.79
C MET A 144 -5.24 -13.87 -14.91
N ASP A 145 -4.03 -13.40 -15.26
CA ASP A 145 -2.83 -13.54 -14.44
C ASP A 145 -2.98 -12.83 -13.08
N CYS A 146 -3.55 -11.61 -13.08
CA CYS A 146 -3.83 -10.90 -11.83
C CYS A 146 -4.81 -11.65 -10.93
N LEU A 147 -5.85 -12.26 -11.50
CA LEU A 147 -6.80 -13.10 -10.77
C LEU A 147 -6.13 -14.37 -10.23
N GLU A 148 -5.16 -14.94 -10.97
CA GLU A 148 -4.38 -16.10 -10.53
C GLU A 148 -3.46 -15.73 -9.35
N ILE A 149 -2.72 -14.63 -9.45
CA ILE A 149 -1.88 -14.09 -8.36
C ILE A 149 -2.72 -13.87 -7.10
N ALA A 150 -3.93 -13.34 -7.25
CA ALA A 150 -4.87 -13.12 -6.15
C ALA A 150 -5.62 -14.40 -5.72
N MET A 151 -5.34 -15.57 -6.30
CA MET A 151 -5.96 -16.87 -6.00
C MET A 151 -7.50 -16.86 -6.13
N VAL A 152 -8.02 -16.25 -7.22
CA VAL A 152 -9.47 -16.14 -7.49
C VAL A 152 -9.80 -16.33 -8.97
N LYS A 153 -8.89 -16.91 -9.76
CA LYS A 153 -9.02 -17.11 -11.22
C LYS A 153 -10.25 -17.95 -11.60
N ASP A 154 -10.58 -18.95 -10.80
CA ASP A 154 -11.77 -19.80 -10.98
C ASP A 154 -13.10 -19.08 -10.83
N ARG A 155 -13.09 -17.86 -10.31
CA ARG A 155 -14.23 -16.95 -10.16
C ARG A 155 -14.29 -15.85 -11.22
N ALA A 156 -13.43 -15.87 -12.24
CA ALA A 156 -13.27 -14.82 -13.24
C ALA A 156 -14.61 -14.34 -13.87
N HIS A 157 -15.55 -15.25 -14.08
CA HIS A 157 -16.84 -14.97 -14.73
C HIS A 157 -18.00 -14.77 -13.74
N ARG A 158 -17.74 -14.68 -12.43
CA ARG A 158 -18.76 -14.40 -11.42
C ARG A 158 -18.94 -12.90 -11.23
N LEU A 159 -20.18 -12.48 -11.00
CA LEU A 159 -20.51 -11.12 -10.55
C LEU A 159 -20.14 -10.98 -9.05
N PRO A 160 -19.83 -9.77 -8.56
CA PRO A 160 -19.51 -9.53 -7.15
C PRO A 160 -20.53 -10.09 -6.16
N GLY A 161 -21.83 -9.98 -6.45
CA GLY A 161 -22.89 -10.51 -5.60
C GLY A 161 -22.92 -12.05 -5.47
N ALA A 162 -22.20 -12.78 -6.34
CA ALA A 162 -22.05 -14.23 -6.28
C ALA A 162 -20.71 -14.67 -5.70
N LEU A 163 -19.94 -13.74 -5.10
CA LEU A 163 -18.64 -13.96 -4.48
C LEU A 163 -18.75 -13.77 -2.95
N SER A 164 -18.02 -14.59 -2.19
CA SER A 164 -17.82 -14.34 -0.76
C SER A 164 -17.03 -13.04 -0.53
N GLY A 165 -17.05 -12.48 0.69
CA GLY A 165 -16.28 -11.28 1.02
C GLY A 165 -14.78 -11.42 0.74
N GLY A 166 -14.20 -12.57 1.09
CA GLY A 166 -12.80 -12.86 0.79
C GLY A 166 -12.50 -13.00 -0.70
N GLU A 167 -13.41 -13.59 -1.50
CA GLU A 167 -13.28 -13.65 -2.97
C GLU A 167 -13.38 -12.24 -3.57
N GLN A 168 -14.30 -11.40 -3.08
CA GLN A 168 -14.41 -9.99 -3.51
C GLN A 168 -13.13 -9.22 -3.23
N GLN A 169 -12.55 -9.40 -2.04
CA GLN A 169 -11.28 -8.75 -1.66
C GLN A 169 -10.12 -9.22 -2.55
N ARG A 170 -10.05 -10.50 -2.88
CA ARG A 170 -9.05 -11.03 -3.83
C ARG A 170 -9.24 -10.45 -5.24
N VAL A 171 -10.46 -10.26 -5.70
CA VAL A 171 -10.73 -9.55 -6.96
C VAL A 171 -10.28 -8.08 -6.87
N ALA A 172 -10.50 -7.40 -5.74
CA ALA A 172 -9.99 -6.04 -5.53
C ALA A 172 -8.45 -5.98 -5.55
N ILE A 173 -7.77 -6.97 -4.98
CA ILE A 173 -6.30 -7.11 -5.08
C ILE A 173 -5.88 -7.35 -6.54
N ALA A 174 -6.54 -8.26 -7.27
CA ALA A 174 -6.27 -8.50 -8.69
C ALA A 174 -6.42 -7.22 -9.52
N ARG A 175 -7.48 -6.45 -9.27
CA ARG A 175 -7.71 -5.14 -9.89
C ARG A 175 -6.59 -4.15 -9.58
N ALA A 176 -6.11 -4.09 -8.34
CA ALA A 176 -5.02 -3.23 -7.94
C ALA A 176 -3.69 -3.60 -8.65
N LEU A 177 -3.50 -4.87 -9.02
CA LEU A 177 -2.31 -5.36 -9.72
C LEU A 177 -2.34 -5.14 -11.24
N ALA A 178 -3.48 -4.78 -11.83
CA ALA A 178 -3.73 -4.77 -13.27
C ALA A 178 -2.64 -4.03 -14.06
N ASN A 179 -2.34 -2.78 -13.71
CA ASN A 179 -1.33 -1.94 -14.36
C ASN A 179 0.11 -2.20 -13.89
N ASN A 180 0.35 -3.30 -13.18
CA ASN A 180 1.67 -3.67 -12.64
C ASN A 180 2.34 -2.57 -11.79
N PRO A 181 1.63 -1.91 -10.86
CA PRO A 181 2.19 -0.81 -10.09
C PRO A 181 3.31 -1.32 -9.16
N PRO A 182 4.32 -0.50 -8.84
CA PRO A 182 5.34 -0.83 -7.84
C PRO A 182 4.82 -0.80 -6.42
N ILE A 183 3.71 -0.07 -6.15
CA ILE A 183 3.11 0.09 -4.83
C ILE A 183 1.69 -0.43 -4.82
N ILE A 184 1.34 -1.18 -3.78
CA ILE A 184 -0.03 -1.53 -3.41
C ILE A 184 -0.36 -0.84 -2.09
N ILE A 185 -1.43 -0.06 -2.06
CA ILE A 185 -1.93 0.60 -0.86
C ILE A 185 -3.27 -0.02 -0.48
N ALA A 186 -3.43 -0.43 0.77
CA ALA A 186 -4.62 -1.10 1.26
C ALA A 186 -5.17 -0.41 2.52
N ASP A 187 -6.42 0.03 2.44
CA ASP A 187 -7.13 0.63 3.59
C ASP A 187 -7.97 -0.46 4.28
N GLU A 188 -7.56 -0.88 5.47
CA GLU A 188 -8.17 -1.93 6.27
C GLU A 188 -8.60 -3.18 5.47
N PRO A 189 -7.69 -3.81 4.71
CA PRO A 189 -8.04 -4.80 3.69
C PRO A 189 -8.67 -6.09 4.23
N THR A 190 -8.64 -6.29 5.54
CA THR A 190 -9.15 -7.48 6.23
C THR A 190 -10.28 -7.17 7.21
N GLY A 191 -10.62 -5.89 7.41
CA GLY A 191 -11.53 -5.43 8.47
C GLY A 191 -12.97 -5.96 8.39
N ASN A 192 -13.40 -6.42 7.21
CA ASN A 192 -14.75 -6.96 6.98
C ASN A 192 -14.78 -8.47 6.75
N LEU A 193 -13.71 -9.19 7.10
CA LEU A 193 -13.56 -10.62 6.86
C LEU A 193 -13.50 -11.39 8.18
N ASP A 194 -13.95 -12.65 8.16
CA ASP A 194 -13.66 -13.57 9.25
C ASP A 194 -12.15 -13.80 9.38
N SER A 195 -11.69 -14.18 10.57
CA SER A 195 -10.26 -14.28 10.88
C SER A 195 -9.50 -15.20 9.91
N ARG A 196 -10.06 -16.36 9.54
CA ARG A 196 -9.40 -17.30 8.63
C ARG A 196 -9.20 -16.69 7.23
N THR A 197 -10.25 -16.08 6.71
CA THR A 197 -10.22 -15.41 5.40
C THR A 197 -9.30 -14.19 5.43
N ALA A 198 -9.31 -13.43 6.54
CA ALA A 198 -8.42 -12.28 6.76
C ALA A 198 -6.95 -12.68 6.65
N TYR A 199 -6.52 -13.75 7.32
CA TYR A 199 -5.15 -14.26 7.22
C TYR A 199 -4.79 -14.67 5.78
N GLN A 200 -5.67 -15.36 5.07
CA GLN A 200 -5.42 -15.77 3.69
C GLN A 200 -5.27 -14.58 2.73
N VAL A 201 -6.11 -13.56 2.88
CA VAL A 201 -6.03 -12.32 2.09
C VAL A 201 -4.73 -11.57 2.41
N PHE A 202 -4.39 -11.48 3.70
CA PHE A 202 -3.15 -10.87 4.15
C PHE A 202 -1.92 -11.59 3.58
N ASP A 203 -1.86 -12.92 3.63
CA ASP A 203 -0.75 -13.71 3.08
C ASP A 203 -0.61 -13.51 1.56
N THR A 204 -1.72 -13.34 0.85
CA THR A 204 -1.70 -12.98 -0.58
C THR A 204 -1.00 -11.63 -0.79
N MET A 205 -1.36 -10.60 -0.01
CA MET A 205 -0.71 -9.28 -0.10
C MET A 205 0.76 -9.32 0.33
N ALA A 206 1.08 -10.00 1.44
CA ALA A 206 2.45 -10.18 1.88
C ALA A 206 3.31 -10.89 0.81
N GLY A 207 2.74 -11.85 0.09
CA GLY A 207 3.38 -12.53 -1.03
C GLY A 207 3.80 -11.60 -2.17
N LEU A 208 3.14 -10.46 -2.34
CA LEU A 208 3.48 -9.48 -3.38
C LEU A 208 4.85 -8.81 -3.15
N THR A 209 5.31 -8.73 -1.90
CA THR A 209 6.63 -8.16 -1.60
C THR A 209 7.76 -9.03 -2.17
N ARG A 210 7.59 -10.36 -2.16
CA ARG A 210 8.52 -11.30 -2.81
C ARG A 210 8.54 -11.17 -4.34
N GLN A 211 7.51 -10.55 -4.92
CA GLN A 211 7.43 -10.22 -6.35
C GLN A 211 7.94 -8.80 -6.66
N GLY A 212 8.65 -8.18 -5.70
CA GLY A 212 9.25 -6.85 -5.86
C GLY A 212 8.29 -5.68 -5.63
N LYS A 213 7.08 -5.92 -5.10
CA LYS A 213 6.13 -4.84 -4.76
C LYS A 213 6.38 -4.29 -3.36
N THR A 214 6.06 -3.03 -3.15
CA THR A 214 5.92 -2.44 -1.82
C THR A 214 4.44 -2.45 -1.46
N VAL A 215 4.09 -3.04 -0.33
CA VAL A 215 2.72 -3.11 0.16
C VAL A 215 2.59 -2.24 1.40
N ILE A 216 1.72 -1.24 1.34
CA ILE A 216 1.42 -0.32 2.45
C ILE A 216 -0.02 -0.61 2.87
N TYR A 217 -0.25 -0.88 4.14
CA TYR A 217 -1.61 -1.12 4.61
C TYR A 217 -1.89 -0.41 5.93
N VAL A 218 -3.13 0.03 6.07
CA VAL A 218 -3.66 0.55 7.32
C VAL A 218 -4.35 -0.59 8.07
N THR A 219 -4.15 -0.63 9.37
CA THR A 219 -4.87 -1.54 10.25
C THR A 219 -5.00 -0.95 11.65
N HIS A 220 -6.01 -1.40 12.40
CA HIS A 220 -6.14 -1.21 13.84
C HIS A 220 -5.91 -2.54 14.59
N ASP A 221 -5.68 -3.63 13.86
CA ASP A 221 -5.37 -4.96 14.38
C ASP A 221 -3.86 -5.05 14.66
N LYS A 222 -3.51 -5.23 15.95
CA LYS A 222 -2.12 -5.32 16.40
C LYS A 222 -1.41 -6.56 15.87
N ASP A 223 -2.11 -7.67 15.72
CA ASP A 223 -1.53 -8.93 15.23
C ASP A 223 -1.17 -8.79 13.75
N MET A 224 -2.05 -8.15 12.97
CA MET A 224 -1.75 -7.84 11.57
C MET A 224 -0.60 -6.82 11.46
N ALA A 225 -0.58 -5.77 12.30
CA ALA A 225 0.50 -4.79 12.32
C ALA A 225 1.85 -5.40 12.69
N ALA A 226 1.87 -6.37 13.61
CA ALA A 226 3.09 -7.07 14.03
C ALA A 226 3.73 -7.93 12.91
N ARG A 227 2.96 -8.29 11.88
CA ARG A 227 3.44 -9.07 10.72
C ARG A 227 4.12 -8.20 9.65
N ALA A 228 4.08 -6.89 9.78
CA ALA A 228 4.77 -5.98 8.89
C ALA A 228 6.30 -6.08 9.04
N SER A 229 7.03 -5.92 7.94
CA SER A 229 8.50 -5.78 7.98
C SER A 229 8.94 -4.40 8.48
N ALA A 230 8.06 -3.41 8.38
CA ALA A 230 8.26 -2.08 8.94
C ALA A 230 6.89 -1.47 9.28
N ARG A 231 6.82 -0.60 10.28
CA ARG A 231 5.55 0.05 10.66
C ARG A 231 5.78 1.40 11.31
N ILE A 232 4.73 2.20 11.29
CA ILE A 232 4.54 3.35 12.18
C ILE A 232 3.27 3.17 13.00
N ASP A 233 3.30 3.66 14.23
CA ASP A 233 2.12 3.77 15.08
C ASP A 233 1.69 5.25 15.14
N LEU A 234 0.46 5.52 14.70
CA LEU A 234 -0.13 6.85 14.59
C LEU A 234 -1.15 7.06 15.71
N LEU A 235 -1.00 8.14 16.46
CA LEU A 235 -1.93 8.55 17.51
C LEU A 235 -2.18 10.05 17.41
N ASP A 236 -3.44 10.47 17.36
CA ASP A 236 -3.88 11.88 17.33
C ASP A 236 -3.12 12.74 16.30
N GLY A 237 -2.88 12.16 15.14
CA GLY A 237 -2.20 12.84 14.03
C GLY A 237 -0.67 12.89 14.11
N HIS A 238 -0.04 12.24 15.09
CA HIS A 238 1.41 12.17 15.27
C HIS A 238 1.94 10.74 15.14
N VAL A 239 3.17 10.57 14.66
CA VAL A 239 3.89 9.29 14.75
C VAL A 239 4.44 9.17 16.17
N VAL A 240 3.98 8.16 16.91
CA VAL A 240 4.38 7.91 18.32
C VAL A 240 5.38 6.78 18.45
N ASP A 241 5.46 5.88 17.45
CA ASP A 241 6.45 4.82 17.37
C ASP A 241 6.76 4.49 15.92
N GLN A 242 8.00 4.07 15.64
CA GLN A 242 8.43 3.63 14.33
C GLN A 242 9.30 2.38 14.49
N HIS A 243 8.85 1.29 13.89
CA HIS A 243 9.58 0.03 13.86
C HIS A 243 10.07 -0.26 12.44
N MET A 244 11.36 -0.39 12.28
CA MET A 244 12.02 -0.85 11.07
C MET A 244 12.64 -2.20 11.39
N ALA A 245 12.12 -3.29 10.86
CA ALA A 245 12.82 -4.56 10.92
C ALA A 245 14.14 -4.42 10.16
N ASN A 246 15.24 -4.84 10.76
CA ASN A 246 16.50 -4.94 10.04
C ASN A 246 16.26 -5.71 8.73
N ALA A 247 16.71 -5.16 7.60
CA ALA A 247 16.54 -5.77 6.29
C ALA A 247 16.89 -7.26 6.37
N ILE A 248 15.90 -8.12 6.15
CA ILE A 248 16.16 -9.55 5.97
C ILE A 248 16.96 -9.62 4.66
N VAL A 249 18.26 -9.78 4.78
CA VAL A 249 19.12 -10.16 3.65
C VAL A 249 18.63 -11.54 3.24
N VAL A 250 17.76 -11.60 2.24
CA VAL A 250 17.42 -12.86 1.59
C VAL A 250 18.64 -13.25 0.79
N GLU A 251 19.47 -14.13 1.37
CA GLU A 251 20.52 -14.77 0.61
C GLU A 251 19.88 -15.47 -0.61
N PRO A 252 20.39 -15.24 -1.83
CA PRO A 252 19.90 -15.96 -3.00
C PRO A 252 20.14 -17.45 -2.77
N GLN A 253 19.07 -18.26 -2.79
CA GLN A 253 19.19 -19.71 -2.75
C GLN A 253 20.03 -20.15 -3.93
N PRO A 254 21.03 -21.05 -3.74
CA PRO A 254 21.84 -21.55 -4.83
C PRO A 254 20.93 -22.27 -5.83
N VAL A 255 21.07 -21.89 -7.09
CA VAL A 255 20.43 -22.55 -8.23
C VAL A 255 20.89 -24.01 -8.22
N MET A 256 19.96 -24.94 -7.95
CA MET A 256 20.27 -26.37 -8.14
C MET A 256 20.52 -26.61 -9.63
N GLU A 257 21.78 -26.84 -9.99
CA GLU A 257 22.13 -27.36 -11.31
C GLU A 257 21.49 -28.75 -11.48
N VAL A 258 20.54 -28.81 -12.40
CA VAL A 258 19.98 -30.11 -12.86
C VAL A 258 21.05 -30.72 -13.77
N HIS A 259 21.78 -31.67 -13.26
CA HIS A 259 22.63 -32.51 -14.08
C HIS A 259 21.76 -33.40 -14.98
N SER A 260 22.00 -33.27 -16.26
CA SER A 260 21.39 -34.05 -17.37
C SER A 260 21.72 -35.53 -17.29
#